data_e46a72f5f8a8c23b06ca20d465810266
#
_entry.id   e46a72f5f8a8c23b06ca20d465810266
#
_cell.length_a   1.000
_cell.length_b   1.000
_cell.length_c   1.000
_cell.angle_alpha   90.00
_cell.angle_beta   90.00
_cell.angle_gamma   90.00
#
_symmetry.space_group_name_H-M   'P 1'
#
loop_
_entity.id
_entity.type
_entity.pdbx_description
1 polymer ?
#
loop_
_entity_poly.entity_id
_entity_poly.type
_entity_poly.pdbx_seq_one_letter_code
_entity_poly.pdbx_strand_id
1 'polypeptide(L)'
;MNVLTVYRPLSDNFSGMSLKSGDRRFMLINSNQPKCRQHFTIAHELYHLYVDPNPMPHNCSAEGKKNDAEQCADAFALMFLMPADGVRQMIPDNELMTSHISLASVLRIEHYFSVSHRAALNRLFDLRLIDKNERDLYLQYPVKKTAKEYGYDIALYEPGNENLVIGNFGEKARKLFDEEKISEGHYMELLHKIGINDSED
;
A
#
# COMPACT_ATOMS: atom_id res chain seq x y z
N MET A 1 -12.49 -10.56 -1.59
CA MET A 1 -11.44 -10.86 -2.59
C MET A 1 -10.65 -12.06 -2.10
N ASN A 2 -10.32 -13.02 -2.96
CA ASN A 2 -9.55 -14.20 -2.55
C ASN A 2 -8.07 -14.01 -2.95
N VAL A 3 -7.40 -13.07 -2.31
CA VAL A 3 -5.96 -12.78 -2.49
C VAL A 3 -5.25 -13.16 -1.20
N LEU A 4 -4.28 -14.06 -1.29
CA LEU A 4 -3.36 -14.30 -0.19
C LEU A 4 -2.29 -13.20 -0.21
N THR A 5 -2.28 -12.35 0.80
CA THR A 5 -1.28 -11.29 0.94
C THR A 5 -0.36 -11.60 2.11
N VAL A 6 0.94 -11.56 1.85
CA VAL A 6 2.00 -11.87 2.83
C VAL A 6 2.94 -10.68 2.93
N TYR A 7 3.25 -10.27 4.16
CA TYR A 7 4.21 -9.21 4.44
C TYR A 7 5.52 -9.82 4.94
N ARG A 8 6.64 -9.40 4.34
CA ARG A 8 7.98 -9.84 4.72
C ARG A 8 8.99 -8.69 4.68
N PRO A 9 9.98 -8.69 5.57
CA PRO A 9 11.10 -7.77 5.46
C PRO A 9 11.96 -8.17 4.25
N LEU A 10 12.02 -7.28 3.27
CA LEU A 10 12.73 -7.47 2.00
C LEU A 10 13.69 -6.31 1.76
N SER A 11 14.48 -6.39 0.69
CA SER A 11 15.43 -5.32 0.32
C SER A 11 14.71 -4.00 -0.01
N ASP A 12 15.39 -2.87 0.22
CA ASP A 12 14.81 -1.53 0.05
C ASP A 12 14.35 -1.23 -1.38
N ASN A 13 14.99 -1.84 -2.38
CA ASN A 13 14.67 -1.66 -3.80
C ASN A 13 13.44 -2.45 -4.24
N PHE A 14 12.92 -3.35 -3.40
CA PHE A 14 11.73 -4.14 -3.69
C PHE A 14 10.55 -3.63 -2.87
N SER A 15 9.44 -3.27 -3.50
CA SER A 15 8.23 -2.80 -2.82
C SER A 15 7.20 -3.91 -2.65
N GLY A 16 6.98 -4.69 -3.69
CA GLY A 16 6.03 -5.81 -3.68
C GLY A 16 5.99 -6.52 -5.02
N MET A 17 5.20 -7.58 -5.07
CA MET A 17 4.88 -8.30 -6.30
C MET A 17 3.53 -8.99 -6.17
N SER A 18 2.89 -9.25 -7.29
CA SER A 18 1.72 -10.12 -7.35
C SER A 18 1.88 -11.25 -8.34
N LEU A 19 1.15 -12.33 -8.09
CA LEU A 19 1.12 -13.50 -8.95
C LEU A 19 -0.32 -14.00 -9.10
N LYS A 20 -0.74 -14.24 -10.33
CA LYS A 20 -2.01 -14.86 -10.68
C LYS A 20 -1.75 -16.22 -11.33
N SER A 21 -2.35 -17.27 -10.80
CA SER A 21 -2.27 -18.63 -11.34
C SER A 21 -3.66 -19.28 -11.31
N GLY A 22 -4.35 -19.31 -12.43
CA GLY A 22 -5.77 -19.67 -12.52
C GLY A 22 -6.61 -18.75 -11.63
N ASP A 23 -7.37 -19.35 -10.70
CA ASP A 23 -8.20 -18.61 -9.74
C ASP A 23 -7.44 -18.17 -8.48
N ARG A 24 -6.19 -18.57 -8.34
CA ARG A 24 -5.36 -18.23 -7.17
C ARG A 24 -4.66 -16.90 -7.41
N ARG A 25 -4.69 -16.05 -6.39
CA ARG A 25 -4.02 -14.75 -6.38
C ARG A 25 -3.15 -14.63 -5.15
N PHE A 26 -1.94 -14.21 -5.35
CA PHE A 26 -0.94 -14.01 -4.31
C PHE A 26 -0.36 -12.61 -4.41
N MET A 27 -0.02 -12.03 -3.27
CA MET A 27 0.63 -10.74 -3.17
C MET A 27 1.69 -10.80 -2.07
N LEU A 28 2.89 -10.32 -2.37
CA LEU A 28 4.00 -10.20 -1.42
C LEU A 28 4.30 -8.71 -1.26
N ILE A 29 4.31 -8.24 -0.01
CA ILE A 29 4.53 -6.82 0.33
C ILE A 29 5.78 -6.70 1.21
N ASN A 30 6.62 -5.73 0.92
CA ASN A 30 7.80 -5.44 1.73
C ASN A 30 7.42 -4.69 3.00
N SER A 31 7.53 -5.35 4.15
CA SER A 31 7.24 -4.77 5.47
C SER A 31 8.28 -3.75 5.94
N ASN A 32 9.49 -3.70 5.36
CA ASN A 32 10.51 -2.67 5.62
C ASN A 32 10.15 -1.31 5.02
N GLN A 33 9.19 -1.25 4.10
CA GLN A 33 8.69 0.01 3.56
C GLN A 33 7.73 0.68 4.56
N PRO A 34 7.63 2.03 4.58
CA PRO A 34 6.61 2.73 5.35
C PRO A 34 5.20 2.23 5.04
N LYS A 35 4.31 2.20 6.05
CA LYS A 35 2.93 1.69 5.88
C LYS A 35 2.18 2.38 4.74
N CYS A 36 2.30 3.69 4.61
CA CYS A 36 1.69 4.42 3.48
C CYS A 36 2.17 3.93 2.11
N ARG A 37 3.42 3.49 1.99
CA ARG A 37 3.95 2.91 0.76
C ARG A 37 3.47 1.49 0.55
N GLN A 38 3.33 0.69 1.62
CA GLN A 38 2.73 -0.64 1.56
C GLN A 38 1.29 -0.56 1.03
N HIS A 39 0.48 0.40 1.48
CA HIS A 39 -0.89 0.61 0.99
C HIS A 39 -0.92 0.94 -0.50
N PHE A 40 -0.01 1.82 -0.94
CA PHE A 40 0.12 2.15 -2.35
C PHE A 40 0.52 0.92 -3.18
N THR A 41 1.49 0.14 -2.71
CA THR A 41 1.93 -1.09 -3.37
C THR A 41 0.78 -2.09 -3.49
N ILE A 42 -0.03 -2.28 -2.44
CA ILE A 42 -1.21 -3.15 -2.49
C ILE A 42 -2.19 -2.71 -3.59
N ALA A 43 -2.51 -1.42 -3.65
CA ALA A 43 -3.42 -0.90 -4.65
C ALA A 43 -2.86 -1.04 -6.07
N HIS A 44 -1.55 -0.83 -6.25
CA HIS A 44 -0.83 -1.04 -7.50
C HIS A 44 -0.90 -2.52 -7.94
N GLU A 45 -0.62 -3.46 -7.03
CA GLU A 45 -0.67 -4.90 -7.32
C GLU A 45 -2.10 -5.39 -7.59
N LEU A 46 -3.12 -4.76 -7.00
CA LEU A 46 -4.52 -5.06 -7.34
C LEU A 46 -4.84 -4.74 -8.81
N TYR A 47 -4.23 -3.71 -9.39
CA TYR A 47 -4.36 -3.46 -10.83
C TYR A 47 -3.87 -4.65 -11.64
N HIS A 48 -2.66 -5.15 -11.36
CA HIS A 48 -2.11 -6.29 -12.10
C HIS A 48 -2.92 -7.58 -11.89
N LEU A 49 -3.48 -7.79 -10.71
CA LEU A 49 -4.28 -8.98 -10.43
C LEU A 49 -5.67 -8.99 -11.08
N TYR A 50 -6.28 -7.81 -11.30
CA TYR A 50 -7.68 -7.72 -11.68
C TYR A 50 -7.98 -6.92 -12.94
N VAL A 51 -7.10 -6.00 -13.33
CA VAL A 51 -7.34 -5.06 -14.44
C VAL A 51 -6.38 -5.30 -15.60
N ASP A 52 -5.12 -5.59 -15.31
CA ASP A 52 -4.09 -5.85 -16.35
C ASP A 52 -4.48 -7.08 -17.18
N PRO A 53 -4.63 -6.92 -18.51
CA PRO A 53 -4.98 -8.04 -19.39
C PRO A 53 -3.86 -9.07 -19.54
N ASN A 54 -2.60 -8.67 -19.33
CA ASN A 54 -1.42 -9.52 -19.48
C ASN A 54 -0.51 -9.42 -18.24
N PRO A 55 -0.97 -9.87 -17.06
CA PRO A 55 -0.18 -9.77 -15.86
C PRO A 55 1.05 -10.67 -15.97
N MET A 56 2.20 -10.06 -16.16
CA MET A 56 3.50 -10.74 -16.05
C MET A 56 3.96 -10.65 -14.59
N PRO A 57 4.69 -11.63 -14.06
CA PRO A 57 5.34 -11.46 -12.76
C PRO A 57 6.26 -10.25 -12.80
N HIS A 58 5.89 -9.19 -12.11
CA HIS A 58 6.67 -7.95 -12.05
C HIS A 58 7.27 -7.78 -10.65
N ASN A 59 8.50 -7.31 -10.61
CA ASN A 59 9.06 -6.74 -9.40
C ASN A 59 8.74 -5.24 -9.42
N CYS A 60 7.85 -4.79 -8.56
CA CYS A 60 7.66 -3.35 -8.32
C CYS A 60 8.93 -2.82 -7.64
N SER A 61 9.84 -2.30 -8.44
CA SER A 61 11.01 -1.58 -7.96
C SER A 61 10.79 -0.07 -8.08
N ALA A 62 11.35 0.68 -7.14
CA ALA A 62 11.27 2.13 -7.14
C ALA A 62 12.05 2.78 -8.29
N GLU A 63 12.93 2.05 -8.98
CA GLU A 63 13.88 2.54 -9.98
C GLU A 63 13.71 1.81 -11.31
N GLY A 64 13.49 2.56 -12.38
CA GLY A 64 13.43 2.09 -13.76
C GLY A 64 12.47 2.90 -14.62
N LYS A 65 12.64 2.83 -15.96
CA LYS A 65 11.61 3.33 -16.89
C LYS A 65 10.38 2.45 -16.76
N LYS A 66 9.30 3.00 -16.22
CA LYS A 66 8.02 2.32 -16.12
C LYS A 66 7.45 2.12 -17.51
N ASN A 67 7.02 0.89 -17.80
CA ASN A 67 6.24 0.60 -19.00
C ASN A 67 4.80 1.14 -18.83
N ASP A 68 3.99 1.07 -19.87
CA ASP A 68 2.63 1.60 -19.84
C ASP A 68 1.75 0.93 -18.78
N ALA A 69 1.93 -0.37 -18.55
CA ALA A 69 1.17 -1.12 -17.53
C ALA A 69 1.49 -0.61 -16.11
N GLU A 70 2.77 -0.36 -15.81
CA GLU A 70 3.20 0.22 -14.53
C GLU A 70 2.67 1.64 -14.30
N GLN A 71 2.61 2.45 -15.37
CA GLN A 71 2.02 3.79 -15.29
C GLN A 71 0.51 3.72 -15.03
N CYS A 72 -0.18 2.78 -15.68
CA CYS A 72 -1.60 2.53 -15.44
C CYS A 72 -1.85 2.03 -14.01
N ALA A 73 -0.99 1.14 -13.48
CA ALA A 73 -1.09 0.64 -12.13
C ALA A 73 -0.88 1.76 -11.07
N ASP A 74 0.09 2.65 -11.30
CA ASP A 74 0.29 3.82 -10.45
C ASP A 74 -0.92 4.77 -10.47
N ALA A 75 -1.45 5.06 -11.65
CA ALA A 75 -2.64 5.91 -11.81
C ALA A 75 -3.86 5.27 -11.15
N PHE A 76 -4.05 3.97 -11.34
CA PHE A 76 -5.10 3.20 -10.67
C PHE A 76 -4.97 3.28 -9.15
N ALA A 77 -3.76 3.06 -8.60
CA ALA A 77 -3.50 3.10 -7.17
C ALA A 77 -3.87 4.47 -6.58
N LEU A 78 -3.45 5.57 -7.23
CA LEU A 78 -3.81 6.92 -6.80
C LEU A 78 -5.33 7.17 -6.80
N MET A 79 -6.02 6.75 -7.87
CA MET A 79 -7.47 6.94 -7.99
C MET A 79 -8.25 6.03 -7.04
N PHE A 80 -7.78 4.81 -6.82
CA PHE A 80 -8.41 3.83 -5.95
C PHE A 80 -8.30 4.24 -4.47
N LEU A 81 -7.11 4.68 -4.03
CA LEU A 81 -6.88 5.11 -2.66
C LEU A 81 -7.49 6.48 -2.38
N MET A 82 -7.46 7.40 -3.34
CA MET A 82 -7.92 8.79 -3.21
C MET A 82 -8.93 9.14 -4.29
N PRO A 83 -10.19 8.68 -4.20
CA PRO A 83 -11.25 9.08 -5.12
C PRO A 83 -11.44 10.61 -5.14
N ALA A 84 -11.66 11.18 -6.33
CA ALA A 84 -11.70 12.64 -6.51
C ALA A 84 -12.71 13.34 -5.58
N ASP A 85 -13.91 12.78 -5.46
CA ASP A 85 -14.96 13.37 -4.62
C ASP A 85 -14.60 13.26 -3.12
N GLY A 86 -14.01 12.13 -2.70
CA GLY A 86 -13.54 11.96 -1.34
C GLY A 86 -12.44 12.97 -0.98
N VAL A 87 -11.49 13.22 -1.89
CA VAL A 87 -10.44 14.24 -1.68
C VAL A 87 -11.07 15.63 -1.54
N ARG A 88 -12.01 16.00 -2.41
CA ARG A 88 -12.68 17.32 -2.35
C ARG A 88 -13.45 17.51 -1.06
N GLN A 89 -14.13 16.46 -0.56
CA GLN A 89 -14.87 16.53 0.71
C GLN A 89 -13.97 16.73 1.94
N MET A 90 -12.69 16.42 1.84
CA MET A 90 -11.73 16.62 2.93
C MET A 90 -11.17 18.05 2.99
N ILE A 91 -11.43 18.87 1.97
CA ILE A 91 -10.91 20.23 1.85
C ILE A 91 -11.99 21.23 2.25
N PRO A 92 -11.71 22.19 3.15
CA PRO A 92 -12.65 23.25 3.49
C PRO A 92 -13.06 24.11 2.28
N ASP A 93 -14.31 24.53 2.24
CA ASP A 93 -14.86 25.32 1.11
C ASP A 93 -14.06 26.61 0.83
N ASN A 94 -13.59 27.28 1.88
CA ASN A 94 -12.78 28.49 1.73
C ASN A 94 -11.44 28.22 1.02
N GLU A 95 -10.82 27.04 1.22
CA GLU A 95 -9.60 26.65 0.52
C GLU A 95 -9.88 26.29 -0.95
N LEU A 96 -11.01 25.64 -1.22
CA LEU A 96 -11.45 25.35 -2.58
C LEU A 96 -11.76 26.62 -3.37
N MET A 97 -12.40 27.63 -2.74
CA MET A 97 -12.74 28.92 -3.37
C MET A 97 -11.48 29.75 -3.70
N THR A 98 -10.46 29.68 -2.86
CA THR A 98 -9.22 30.44 -3.05
C THR A 98 -8.19 29.72 -3.89
N SER A 99 -8.44 28.43 -4.24
CA SER A 99 -7.49 27.55 -4.91
C SER A 99 -6.15 27.48 -4.18
N HIS A 100 -6.19 27.58 -2.84
CA HIS A 100 -5.01 27.48 -1.98
C HIS A 100 -5.25 26.44 -0.89
N ILE A 101 -4.65 25.28 -1.06
CA ILE A 101 -4.82 24.16 -0.13
C ILE A 101 -3.73 24.22 0.93
N SER A 102 -4.13 24.39 2.19
CA SER A 102 -3.17 24.48 3.30
C SER A 102 -2.45 23.15 3.56
N LEU A 103 -1.26 23.23 4.14
CA LEU A 103 -0.50 22.04 4.56
C LEU A 103 -1.29 21.20 5.58
N ALA A 104 -2.13 21.83 6.41
CA ALA A 104 -3.03 21.13 7.32
C ALA A 104 -4.04 20.24 6.57
N SER A 105 -4.60 20.72 5.48
CA SER A 105 -5.51 19.96 4.63
C SER A 105 -4.78 18.83 3.88
N VAL A 106 -3.55 19.07 3.40
CA VAL A 106 -2.71 18.03 2.82
C VAL A 106 -2.47 16.91 3.83
N LEU A 107 -2.02 17.20 5.05
CA LEU A 107 -1.78 16.20 6.10
C LEU A 107 -3.05 15.45 6.48
N ARG A 108 -4.19 16.14 6.55
CA ARG A 108 -5.50 15.50 6.81
C ARG A 108 -5.85 14.48 5.74
N ILE A 109 -5.64 14.80 4.47
CA ILE A 109 -5.85 13.90 3.33
C ILE A 109 -4.93 12.69 3.42
N GLU A 110 -3.63 12.90 3.70
CA GLU A 110 -2.65 11.82 3.85
C GLU A 110 -3.07 10.81 4.92
N HIS A 111 -3.44 11.30 6.09
CA HIS A 111 -3.81 10.44 7.21
C HIS A 111 -5.17 9.77 7.00
N TYR A 112 -6.14 10.47 6.45
CA TYR A 112 -7.46 9.90 6.17
C TYR A 112 -7.40 8.77 5.14
N PHE A 113 -6.66 8.97 4.05
CA PHE A 113 -6.51 7.96 3.00
C PHE A 113 -5.31 7.03 3.22
N SER A 114 -4.56 7.23 4.29
CA SER A 114 -3.39 6.42 4.65
C SER A 114 -2.35 6.34 3.51
N VAL A 115 -2.06 7.45 2.88
CA VAL A 115 -1.15 7.59 1.75
C VAL A 115 0.11 8.39 2.10
N SER A 116 1.14 8.30 1.25
CA SER A 116 2.35 9.09 1.44
C SER A 116 2.14 10.56 1.06
N HIS A 117 2.91 11.46 1.65
CA HIS A 117 2.95 12.89 1.32
C HIS A 117 3.07 13.14 -0.19
N ARG A 118 4.01 12.45 -0.84
CA ARG A 118 4.18 12.54 -2.30
C ARG A 118 2.95 12.07 -3.07
N ALA A 119 2.30 10.99 -2.64
CA ALA A 119 1.10 10.48 -3.30
C ALA A 119 -0.07 11.46 -3.17
N ALA A 120 -0.27 12.03 -1.97
CA ALA A 120 -1.30 13.04 -1.75
C ALA A 120 -1.07 14.30 -2.61
N LEU A 121 0.15 14.82 -2.63
CA LEU A 121 0.51 16.00 -3.43
C LEU A 121 0.37 15.76 -4.93
N ASN A 122 0.79 14.60 -5.44
CA ASN A 122 0.59 14.24 -6.84
C ASN A 122 -0.90 14.15 -7.16
N ARG A 123 -1.71 13.55 -6.28
CA ARG A 123 -3.15 13.46 -6.49
C ARG A 123 -3.85 14.83 -6.50
N LEU A 124 -3.48 15.72 -5.56
CA LEU A 124 -3.99 17.10 -5.53
C LEU A 124 -3.62 17.87 -6.81
N PHE A 125 -2.39 17.68 -7.29
CA PHE A 125 -1.94 18.27 -8.56
C PHE A 125 -2.72 17.73 -9.76
N ASP A 126 -2.92 16.41 -9.87
CA ASP A 126 -3.69 15.78 -10.94
C ASP A 126 -5.15 16.25 -10.95
N LEU A 127 -5.72 16.49 -9.76
CA LEU A 127 -7.07 17.04 -9.59
C LEU A 127 -7.13 18.58 -9.82
N ARG A 128 -5.99 19.22 -10.11
CA ARG A 128 -5.84 20.69 -10.29
C ARG A 128 -6.30 21.49 -9.06
N LEU A 129 -6.08 20.93 -7.87
CA LEU A 129 -6.37 21.56 -6.59
C LEU A 129 -5.17 22.34 -6.05
N ILE A 130 -3.97 21.99 -6.49
CA ILE A 130 -2.73 22.72 -6.26
C ILE A 130 -1.99 22.88 -7.58
N ASP A 131 -1.16 23.92 -7.69
CA ASP A 131 -0.28 24.09 -8.83
C ASP A 131 1.08 23.38 -8.63
N LYS A 132 1.96 23.47 -9.65
CA LYS A 132 3.29 22.86 -9.60
C LYS A 132 4.16 23.49 -8.53
N ASN A 133 4.08 24.81 -8.32
CA ASN A 133 4.93 25.52 -7.36
C ASN A 133 4.55 25.14 -5.93
N GLU A 134 3.24 25.06 -5.64
CA GLU A 134 2.72 24.62 -4.35
C GLU A 134 3.12 23.16 -4.07
N ARG A 135 2.96 22.27 -5.06
CA ARG A 135 3.41 20.87 -4.94
C ARG A 135 4.90 20.78 -4.63
N ASP A 136 5.73 21.48 -5.40
CA ASP A 136 7.18 21.42 -5.26
C ASP A 136 7.65 22.09 -3.94
N LEU A 137 6.92 23.10 -3.46
CA LEU A 137 7.12 23.70 -2.15
C LEU A 137 6.81 22.69 -1.02
N TYR A 138 5.63 22.06 -1.07
CA TYR A 138 5.19 21.11 -0.04
C TYR A 138 6.07 19.87 0.01
N LEU A 139 6.60 19.41 -1.12
CA LEU A 139 7.55 18.29 -1.15
C LEU A 139 8.86 18.54 -0.38
N GLN A 140 9.19 19.80 -0.06
CA GLN A 140 10.39 20.15 0.72
C GLN A 140 10.19 20.01 2.24
N TYR A 141 8.95 19.89 2.71
CA TYR A 141 8.71 19.75 4.13
C TYR A 141 9.12 18.37 4.66
N PRO A 142 9.78 18.31 5.82
CA PRO A 142 10.15 17.05 6.47
C PRO A 142 8.89 16.39 7.06
N VAL A 143 8.22 15.53 6.28
CA VAL A 143 6.87 15.03 6.55
C VAL A 143 6.64 14.49 7.95
N LYS A 144 7.57 13.67 8.50
CA LYS A 144 7.43 13.11 9.86
C LYS A 144 7.42 14.20 10.94
N LYS A 145 8.33 15.19 10.81
CA LYS A 145 8.39 16.32 11.73
C LYS A 145 7.11 17.15 11.65
N THR A 146 6.72 17.50 10.45
CA THR A 146 5.52 18.30 10.18
C THR A 146 4.25 17.60 10.67
N ALA A 147 4.06 16.32 10.38
CA ALA A 147 2.91 15.55 10.88
C ALA A 147 2.84 15.57 12.41
N LYS A 148 3.98 15.38 13.10
CA LYS A 148 4.07 15.44 14.56
C LYS A 148 3.71 16.84 15.11
N GLU A 149 4.19 17.92 14.46
CA GLU A 149 3.87 19.30 14.83
C GLU A 149 2.36 19.61 14.71
N TYR A 150 1.68 18.94 13.77
CA TYR A 150 0.23 19.04 13.58
C TYR A 150 -0.58 18.03 14.43
N GLY A 151 0.09 17.25 15.30
CA GLY A 151 -0.57 16.32 16.23
C GLY A 151 -0.93 14.97 15.63
N TYR A 152 -0.40 14.61 14.46
CA TYR A 152 -0.63 13.31 13.84
C TYR A 152 0.35 12.25 14.33
N ASP A 153 -0.11 11.01 14.39
CA ASP A 153 0.76 9.84 14.59
C ASP A 153 1.66 9.62 13.37
N ILE A 154 2.94 9.40 13.62
CA ILE A 154 3.94 9.15 12.57
C ILE A 154 4.00 7.69 12.10
N ALA A 155 3.26 6.77 12.73
CA ALA A 155 3.25 5.35 12.40
C ALA A 155 2.92 5.07 10.92
N LEU A 156 2.20 5.98 10.26
CA LEU A 156 1.93 5.92 8.82
C LEU A 156 3.21 5.96 7.98
N TYR A 157 4.23 6.69 8.44
CA TYR A 157 5.51 6.90 7.76
C TYR A 157 6.62 5.96 8.24
N GLU A 158 6.28 4.99 9.07
CA GLU A 158 7.20 3.98 9.61
C GLU A 158 6.92 2.59 9.01
N PRO A 159 7.93 1.71 8.97
CA PRO A 159 7.73 0.30 8.67
C PRO A 159 6.74 -0.38 9.61
N GLY A 160 6.27 -1.55 9.25
CA GLY A 160 5.39 -2.36 10.09
C GLY A 160 4.71 -3.48 9.30
N ASN A 161 3.81 -4.17 9.96
CA ASN A 161 3.10 -5.32 9.41
C ASN A 161 4.02 -6.53 9.10
N GLU A 162 5.21 -6.60 9.71
CA GLU A 162 6.09 -7.75 9.56
C GLU A 162 5.35 -9.04 9.96
N ASN A 163 5.50 -10.08 9.15
CA ASN A 163 4.86 -11.38 9.29
C ASN A 163 3.31 -11.38 9.24
N LEU A 164 2.68 -10.25 8.94
CA LEU A 164 1.23 -10.21 8.72
C LEU A 164 0.87 -11.05 7.48
N VAL A 165 -0.15 -11.89 7.62
CA VAL A 165 -0.74 -12.66 6.53
C VAL A 165 -2.24 -12.39 6.48
N ILE A 166 -2.73 -11.95 5.32
CA ILE A 166 -4.14 -11.70 5.06
C ILE A 166 -4.63 -12.75 4.05
N GLY A 167 -5.62 -13.54 4.45
CA GLY A 167 -6.20 -14.58 3.61
C GLY A 167 -6.47 -15.85 4.41
N ASN A 168 -6.80 -16.93 3.70
CA ASN A 168 -7.22 -18.19 4.28
C ASN A 168 -6.11 -19.26 4.30
N PHE A 169 -4.85 -18.85 4.40
CA PHE A 169 -3.72 -19.78 4.40
C PHE A 169 -3.75 -20.69 5.63
N GLY A 170 -3.87 -20.12 6.82
CA GLY A 170 -3.94 -20.86 8.07
C GLY A 170 -5.13 -21.80 8.13
N GLU A 171 -6.32 -21.34 7.69
CA GLU A 171 -7.52 -22.17 7.59
C GLU A 171 -7.29 -23.37 6.66
N LYS A 172 -6.68 -23.16 5.51
CA LYS A 172 -6.38 -24.24 4.56
C LYS A 172 -5.32 -25.20 5.10
N ALA A 173 -4.27 -24.69 5.73
CA ALA A 173 -3.25 -25.52 6.36
C ALA A 173 -3.88 -26.40 7.46
N ARG A 174 -4.72 -25.81 8.32
CA ARG A 174 -5.43 -26.53 9.36
C ARG A 174 -6.34 -27.61 8.78
N LYS A 175 -7.12 -27.30 7.75
CA LYS A 175 -7.98 -28.28 7.09
C LYS A 175 -7.19 -29.47 6.52
N LEU A 176 -6.02 -29.22 5.91
CA LEU A 176 -5.18 -30.30 5.39
C LEU A 176 -4.64 -31.21 6.51
N PHE A 177 -4.33 -30.62 7.67
CA PHE A 177 -3.89 -31.36 8.83
C PHE A 177 -5.04 -32.20 9.44
N ASP A 178 -6.22 -31.60 9.65
CA ASP A 178 -7.40 -32.29 10.18
C ASP A 178 -7.89 -33.44 9.27
N GLU A 179 -7.66 -33.31 7.96
CA GLU A 179 -7.96 -34.35 6.95
C GLU A 179 -6.80 -35.37 6.80
N GLU A 180 -5.80 -35.34 7.68
CA GLU A 180 -4.62 -36.20 7.68
C GLU A 180 -3.82 -36.20 6.32
N LYS A 181 -3.94 -35.12 5.54
CA LYS A 181 -3.27 -34.96 4.24
C LYS A 181 -1.81 -34.46 4.39
N ILE A 182 -1.48 -33.89 5.53
CA ILE A 182 -0.15 -33.44 5.89
C ILE A 182 0.18 -33.87 7.31
N SER A 183 1.45 -34.12 7.59
CA SER A 183 1.93 -34.43 8.94
C SER A 183 1.90 -33.18 9.84
N GLU A 184 1.93 -33.39 11.16
CA GLU A 184 2.04 -32.30 12.14
C GLU A 184 3.28 -31.44 11.88
N GLY A 185 4.45 -32.05 11.64
CA GLY A 185 5.67 -31.30 11.29
C GLY A 185 5.53 -30.43 10.05
N HIS A 186 4.82 -30.92 9.02
CA HIS A 186 4.55 -30.10 7.81
C HIS A 186 3.53 -28.97 8.13
N TYR A 187 2.51 -29.26 8.96
CA TYR A 187 1.58 -28.22 9.42
C TYR A 187 2.31 -27.11 10.17
N MET A 188 3.18 -27.46 11.12
CA MET A 188 3.99 -26.49 11.86
C MET A 188 4.92 -25.68 10.94
N GLU A 189 5.56 -26.34 9.96
CA GLU A 189 6.36 -25.64 8.95
C GLU A 189 5.55 -24.59 8.18
N LEU A 190 4.31 -24.93 7.80
CA LEU A 190 3.42 -23.99 7.13
C LEU A 190 3.05 -22.80 8.02
N LEU A 191 2.80 -23.03 9.32
CA LEU A 191 2.52 -21.96 10.28
C LEU A 191 3.74 -21.05 10.48
N HIS A 192 4.94 -21.62 10.59
CA HIS A 192 6.18 -20.84 10.68
C HIS A 192 6.40 -19.96 9.44
N LYS A 193 6.03 -20.43 8.24
CA LYS A 193 6.08 -19.63 7.00
C LYS A 193 5.19 -18.41 7.02
N ILE A 194 4.20 -18.35 7.90
CA ILE A 194 3.33 -17.18 8.09
C ILE A 194 3.59 -16.44 9.41
N GLY A 195 4.72 -16.74 10.07
CA GLY A 195 5.18 -16.03 11.26
C GLY A 195 4.57 -16.49 12.58
N ILE A 196 3.83 -17.60 12.59
CA ILE A 196 3.33 -18.22 13.82
C ILE A 196 4.42 -19.16 14.34
N ASN A 197 5.02 -18.81 15.47
CA ASN A 197 6.02 -19.64 16.16
C ASN A 197 5.40 -20.26 17.42
N ASP A 198 5.87 -21.44 17.81
CA ASP A 198 5.37 -22.23 18.96
C ASP A 198 5.62 -21.59 20.35
N SER A 199 6.06 -20.33 20.43
CA SER A 199 6.59 -19.72 21.66
C SER A 199 5.69 -18.67 22.32
N GLU A 200 4.39 -18.64 22.02
CA GLU A 200 3.44 -17.73 22.69
C GLU A 200 2.27 -18.51 23.33
N ASP A 201 2.59 -19.33 24.34
CA ASP A 201 1.68 -19.78 25.43
C ASP A 201 2.35 -19.63 26.77
#